data_66cbbec30a6f5ae37864a4f36c8aeb64
#
_entry.id   66cbbec30a6f5ae37864a4f36c8aeb64
#
_cell.length_a   1.000
_cell.length_b   1.000
_cell.length_c   1.000
_cell.angle_alpha   90.00
_cell.angle_beta   90.00
_cell.angle_gamma   90.00
#
_symmetry.space_group_name_H-M   'P 1'
#
loop_
_entity.id
_entity.type
_entity.pdbx_description
1 polymer ?
#
loop_
_entity_poly.entity_id
_entity_poly.type
_entity_poly.pdbx_seq_one_letter_code
_entity_poly.pdbx_strand_id
1 'polypeptide(L)'
;IEPILHVIQSTEPSPDERTVGEAVMYCPKSADFVIGVGGGVINDTCKILAMTKNVHMAIVGSAPSMDGFASATSSVDRTGLKVSLPSKCPDCVIGDTEILANAPVHMIRSGIGDMLAKYVSLAEWKIAHIILGEYYCEKVAGLVREALRRCVSQTQGIVRRDPDAIAAVMDGMCLSGIAANYAGLTRPVSG
;
A
#
# COMPACT_ATOMS: atom_id res chain seq x y z
N ILE A 1 0.50 23.01 -16.38
CA ILE A 1 0.58 22.39 -15.04
C ILE A 1 1.76 23.02 -14.34
N GLU A 2 1.53 23.61 -13.17
CA GLU A 2 2.57 24.18 -12.34
C GLU A 2 2.71 23.29 -11.08
N PRO A 3 3.77 22.48 -10.99
CA PRO A 3 3.95 21.59 -9.86
C PRO A 3 4.44 22.36 -8.63
N ILE A 4 3.87 22.03 -7.46
CA ILE A 4 4.36 22.51 -6.16
C ILE A 4 4.97 21.30 -5.45
N LEU A 5 6.28 21.38 -5.21
CA LEU A 5 7.01 20.31 -4.55
C LEU A 5 7.06 20.54 -3.04
N HIS A 6 6.65 19.54 -2.28
CA HIS A 6 6.88 19.43 -0.86
C HIS A 6 7.68 18.17 -0.54
N VAL A 7 8.74 18.28 0.23
CA VAL A 7 9.61 17.17 0.63
C VAL A 7 9.49 16.99 2.14
N ILE A 8 9.06 15.81 2.57
CA ILE A 8 9.00 15.47 4.01
C ILE A 8 10.43 15.37 4.54
N GLN A 9 10.80 16.30 5.43
CA GLN A 9 12.12 16.43 6.01
C GLN A 9 12.21 15.62 7.32
N SER A 10 12.40 14.30 7.20
CA SER A 10 12.59 13.43 8.36
C SER A 10 13.62 12.35 8.05
N THR A 11 14.46 12.01 9.01
CA THR A 11 15.39 10.88 8.94
C THR A 11 14.65 9.55 9.18
N GLU A 12 13.54 9.59 9.93
CA GLU A 12 12.67 8.46 10.23
C GLU A 12 11.21 8.89 10.00
N PRO A 13 10.76 8.98 8.73
CA PRO A 13 9.42 9.43 8.43
C PRO A 13 8.40 8.39 8.88
N SER A 14 7.37 8.86 9.60
CA SER A 14 6.18 8.09 9.94
C SER A 14 4.93 8.79 9.42
N PRO A 15 3.89 8.07 9.02
CA PRO A 15 2.60 8.66 8.66
C PRO A 15 1.83 9.06 9.93
N ASP A 16 2.40 9.93 10.73
CA ASP A 16 1.85 10.43 11.97
C ASP A 16 1.05 11.73 11.78
N GLU A 17 0.44 12.20 12.86
CA GLU A 17 -0.36 13.44 12.88
C GLU A 17 0.46 14.65 12.43
N ARG A 18 1.77 14.68 12.74
CA ARG A 18 2.67 15.77 12.36
C ARG A 18 2.93 15.75 10.86
N THR A 19 3.32 14.62 10.31
CA THR A 19 3.63 14.45 8.88
C THR A 19 2.41 14.72 8.01
N VAL A 20 1.25 14.18 8.40
CA VAL A 20 -0.02 14.43 7.71
C VAL A 20 -0.43 15.90 7.84
N GLY A 21 -0.32 16.47 9.04
CA GLY A 21 -0.64 17.88 9.29
C GLY A 21 0.24 18.82 8.48
N GLU A 22 1.54 18.55 8.40
CA GLU A 22 2.49 19.27 7.55
C GLU A 22 2.06 19.23 6.08
N ALA A 23 1.82 18.05 5.52
CA ALA A 23 1.39 17.89 4.14
C ALA A 23 0.09 18.66 3.83
N VAL A 24 -0.88 18.65 4.75
CA VAL A 24 -2.15 19.40 4.61
C VAL A 24 -1.92 20.91 4.64
N MET A 25 -1.02 21.41 5.52
CA MET A 25 -0.73 22.83 5.67
C MET A 25 0.04 23.39 4.47
N TYR A 26 0.97 22.64 3.91
CA TYR A 26 1.74 23.07 2.74
C TYR A 26 0.99 22.91 1.42
N CYS A 27 -0.05 22.07 1.37
CA CYS A 27 -0.85 21.88 0.17
C CYS A 27 -1.78 23.09 -0.07
N PRO A 28 -1.61 23.84 -1.16
CA PRO A 28 -2.43 25.02 -1.42
C PRO A 28 -3.89 24.64 -1.69
N LYS A 29 -4.79 25.60 -1.48
CA LYS A 29 -6.21 25.41 -1.75
C LYS A 29 -6.53 25.18 -3.23
N SER A 30 -5.66 25.66 -4.12
CA SER A 30 -5.77 25.53 -5.58
C SER A 30 -5.27 24.19 -6.11
N ALA A 31 -4.69 23.33 -5.27
CA ALA A 31 -4.26 22.01 -5.71
C ALA A 31 -5.49 21.16 -6.08
N ASP A 32 -5.48 20.61 -7.27
CA ASP A 32 -6.53 19.76 -7.85
C ASP A 32 -6.09 18.30 -8.00
N PHE A 33 -4.80 18.03 -7.80
CA PHE A 33 -4.21 16.71 -7.90
C PHE A 33 -3.04 16.54 -6.92
N VAL A 34 -2.89 15.36 -6.34
CA VAL A 34 -1.76 14.99 -5.47
C VAL A 34 -0.95 13.89 -6.13
N ILE A 35 0.36 14.08 -6.25
CA ILE A 35 1.28 13.03 -6.67
C ILE A 35 2.21 12.72 -5.51
N GLY A 36 2.11 11.52 -4.97
CA GLY A 36 3.06 11.00 -3.99
C GLY A 36 4.22 10.28 -4.70
N VAL A 37 5.45 10.54 -4.29
CA VAL A 37 6.62 9.80 -4.77
C VAL A 37 7.36 9.23 -3.56
N GLY A 38 7.30 7.92 -3.35
CA GLY A 38 7.92 7.30 -2.18
C GLY A 38 7.38 5.92 -1.81
N GLY A 39 7.68 5.49 -0.60
CA GLY A 39 7.19 4.24 -0.01
C GLY A 39 5.86 4.40 0.71
N GLY A 40 5.57 3.47 1.64
CA GLY A 40 4.31 3.40 2.37
C GLY A 40 3.94 4.67 3.13
N VAL A 41 4.91 5.32 3.77
CA VAL A 41 4.68 6.58 4.52
C VAL A 41 4.13 7.67 3.62
N ILE A 42 4.76 7.88 2.46
CA ILE A 42 4.30 8.88 1.49
C ILE A 42 2.93 8.50 0.93
N ASN A 43 2.74 7.23 0.60
CA ASN A 43 1.45 6.73 0.12
C ASN A 43 0.32 7.05 1.12
N ASP A 44 0.49 6.67 2.39
CA ASP A 44 -0.54 6.83 3.40
C ASP A 44 -0.80 8.31 3.74
N THR A 45 0.26 9.13 3.80
CA THR A 45 0.14 10.59 3.95
C THR A 45 -0.64 11.21 2.78
N CYS A 46 -0.28 10.86 1.53
CA CYS A 46 -0.95 11.39 0.34
C CYS A 46 -2.40 10.94 0.21
N LYS A 47 -2.75 9.72 0.61
CA LYS A 47 -4.14 9.24 0.65
C LYS A 47 -5.00 10.09 1.59
N ILE A 48 -4.50 10.38 2.78
CA ILE A 48 -5.21 11.24 3.75
C ILE A 48 -5.30 12.66 3.23
N LEU A 49 -4.21 13.20 2.68
CA LEU A 49 -4.20 14.52 2.06
C LEU A 49 -5.24 14.63 0.94
N ALA A 50 -5.23 13.69 -0.01
CA ALA A 50 -6.17 13.69 -1.13
C ALA A 50 -7.63 13.55 -0.67
N MET A 51 -7.88 12.73 0.34
CA MET A 51 -9.21 12.61 0.96
C MET A 51 -9.64 13.93 1.62
N THR A 52 -8.76 14.54 2.42
CA THR A 52 -9.05 15.79 3.13
C THR A 52 -9.32 16.96 2.18
N LYS A 53 -8.59 17.02 1.08
CA LYS A 53 -8.74 18.04 0.03
C LYS A 53 -9.82 17.71 -1.00
N ASN A 54 -10.30 16.47 -1.01
CA ASN A 54 -11.24 15.93 -2.01
C ASN A 54 -10.72 16.08 -3.45
N VAL A 55 -9.46 15.72 -3.67
CA VAL A 55 -8.80 15.78 -4.98
C VAL A 55 -8.36 14.39 -5.45
N HIS A 56 -8.02 14.28 -6.72
CA HIS A 56 -7.44 13.05 -7.29
C HIS A 56 -5.99 12.84 -6.84
N MET A 57 -5.53 11.59 -6.85
CA MET A 57 -4.14 11.29 -6.50
C MET A 57 -3.56 10.14 -7.32
N ALA A 58 -2.25 10.25 -7.57
CA ALA A 58 -1.40 9.15 -8.02
C ALA A 58 -0.27 8.89 -7.03
N ILE A 59 0.21 7.67 -7.00
CA ILE A 59 1.40 7.30 -6.23
C ILE A 59 2.45 6.68 -7.16
N VAL A 60 3.68 7.19 -7.09
CA VAL A 60 4.86 6.56 -7.68
C VAL A 60 5.59 5.84 -6.56
N GLY A 61 5.50 4.50 -6.56
CA GLY A 61 6.16 3.67 -5.55
C GLY A 61 7.67 3.63 -5.75
N SER A 62 8.43 3.94 -4.71
CA SER A 62 9.90 3.87 -4.74
C SER A 62 10.45 2.52 -4.24
N ALA A 63 9.63 1.69 -3.64
CA ALA A 63 9.97 0.35 -3.18
C ALA A 63 8.72 -0.52 -3.08
N PRO A 64 8.78 -1.82 -3.43
CA PRO A 64 7.69 -2.76 -3.26
C PRO A 64 7.67 -3.28 -1.80
N SER A 65 7.30 -2.41 -0.85
CA SER A 65 7.53 -2.64 0.58
C SER A 65 6.29 -3.05 1.38
N MET A 66 5.09 -2.87 0.82
CA MET A 66 3.82 -3.17 1.49
C MET A 66 2.66 -3.23 0.49
N ASP A 67 1.54 -3.86 0.84
CA ASP A 67 0.38 -4.03 -0.05
C ASP A 67 -0.63 -2.87 -0.05
N GLY A 68 -0.38 -1.86 0.79
CA GLY A 68 -1.30 -0.73 0.96
C GLY A 68 -1.37 0.27 -0.21
N PHE A 69 -0.57 0.14 -1.28
CA PHE A 69 -0.56 1.11 -2.38
C PHE A 69 -1.95 1.31 -3.01
N ALA A 70 -2.65 0.24 -3.30
CA ALA A 70 -3.96 0.27 -3.95
C ALA A 70 -5.14 0.04 -2.99
N SER A 71 -4.95 0.21 -1.68
CA SER A 71 -6.01 0.09 -0.69
C SER A 71 -6.70 1.42 -0.40
N ALA A 72 -7.94 1.35 0.10
CA ALA A 72 -8.70 2.51 0.58
C ALA A 72 -8.50 2.77 2.08
N THR A 73 -7.38 2.32 2.64
CA THR A 73 -7.01 2.55 4.04
C THR A 73 -5.61 3.11 4.14
N SER A 74 -5.34 3.87 5.18
CA SER A 74 -4.00 4.36 5.53
C SER A 74 -3.65 3.93 6.95
N SER A 75 -2.43 3.46 7.13
CA SER A 75 -1.88 3.09 8.43
C SER A 75 -1.19 4.31 9.04
N VAL A 76 -1.71 4.80 10.16
CA VAL A 76 -1.26 6.06 10.77
C VAL A 76 -0.85 5.84 12.21
N ASP A 77 0.25 6.46 12.60
CA ASP A 77 0.64 6.54 14.01
C ASP A 77 -0.13 7.68 14.68
N ARG A 78 -1.07 7.31 15.53
CA ARG A 78 -1.88 8.24 16.29
C ARG A 78 -1.55 8.14 17.78
N THR A 79 -0.97 9.19 18.32
CA THR A 79 -0.55 9.23 19.75
C THR A 79 0.23 7.99 20.20
N GLY A 80 1.15 7.50 19.34
CA GLY A 80 1.97 6.33 19.61
C GLY A 80 1.30 4.97 19.36
N LEU A 81 0.08 4.96 18.82
CA LEU A 81 -0.62 3.74 18.42
C LEU A 81 -0.80 3.70 16.90
N LYS A 82 -0.46 2.57 16.29
CA LYS A 82 -0.71 2.34 14.87
C LYS A 82 -2.18 1.99 14.66
N VAL A 83 -2.87 2.83 13.89
CA VAL A 83 -4.29 2.67 13.58
C VAL A 83 -4.50 2.68 12.07
N SER A 84 -5.46 1.89 11.58
CA SER A 84 -5.90 1.92 10.19
C SER A 84 -7.09 2.84 10.07
N LEU A 85 -6.97 3.87 9.25
CA LEU A 85 -8.04 4.84 8.96
C LEU A 85 -8.56 4.64 7.54
N PRO A 86 -9.89 4.78 7.31
CA PRO A 86 -10.41 4.92 5.96
C PRO A 86 -9.74 6.10 5.26
N SER A 87 -9.35 5.92 4.01
CA SER A 87 -8.71 6.95 3.20
C SER A 87 -9.08 6.80 1.73
N LYS A 88 -8.56 7.68 0.88
CA LYS A 88 -8.80 7.61 -0.56
C LYS A 88 -7.90 6.54 -1.19
N CYS A 89 -8.47 5.64 -1.98
CA CYS A 89 -7.67 4.80 -2.87
C CYS A 89 -7.06 5.67 -3.97
N PRO A 90 -5.78 5.52 -4.32
CA PRO A 90 -5.17 6.22 -5.45
C PRO A 90 -5.90 5.92 -6.76
N ASP A 91 -6.05 6.93 -7.62
CA ASP A 91 -6.58 6.76 -8.97
C ASP A 91 -5.57 6.05 -9.88
N CYS A 92 -4.26 6.15 -9.55
CA CYS A 92 -3.18 5.51 -10.28
C CYS A 92 -2.03 5.12 -9.33
N VAL A 93 -1.49 3.92 -9.52
CA VAL A 93 -0.26 3.43 -8.89
C VAL A 93 0.76 3.17 -9.98
N ILE A 94 1.92 3.80 -9.88
CA ILE A 94 3.02 3.69 -10.83
C ILE A 94 4.20 3.02 -10.13
N GLY A 95 4.69 1.92 -10.71
CA GLY A 95 5.90 1.23 -10.27
C GLY A 95 6.90 1.19 -11.42
N ASP A 96 7.95 2.02 -11.36
CA ASP A 96 9.07 1.90 -12.28
C ASP A 96 9.95 0.74 -11.84
N THR A 97 10.13 -0.24 -12.73
CA THR A 97 10.80 -1.52 -12.40
C THR A 97 12.28 -1.33 -12.08
N GLU A 98 12.95 -0.36 -12.67
CA GLU A 98 14.35 -0.06 -12.37
C GLU A 98 14.48 0.58 -10.99
N ILE A 99 13.59 1.53 -10.66
CA ILE A 99 13.56 2.15 -9.33
C ILE A 99 13.24 1.10 -8.26
N LEU A 100 12.21 0.27 -8.48
CA LEU A 100 11.81 -0.77 -7.54
C LEU A 100 12.90 -1.82 -7.33
N ALA A 101 13.59 -2.25 -8.38
CA ALA A 101 14.69 -3.21 -8.29
C ALA A 101 15.91 -2.66 -7.54
N ASN A 102 16.12 -1.35 -7.58
CA ASN A 102 17.20 -0.67 -6.85
C ASN A 102 16.81 -0.25 -5.42
N ALA A 103 15.59 -0.52 -4.99
CA ALA A 103 15.14 -0.23 -3.63
C ALA A 103 16.02 -0.92 -2.57
N PRO A 104 16.12 -0.36 -1.35
CA PRO A 104 16.84 -1.00 -0.25
C PRO A 104 16.32 -2.43 0.00
N VAL A 105 17.26 -3.37 0.17
CA VAL A 105 16.92 -4.80 0.28
C VAL A 105 15.93 -5.12 1.41
N HIS A 106 16.00 -4.38 2.50
CA HIS A 106 15.07 -4.58 3.61
C HIS A 106 13.63 -4.20 3.23
N MET A 107 13.43 -3.21 2.36
CA MET A 107 12.10 -2.83 1.88
C MET A 107 11.51 -3.89 0.93
N ILE A 108 12.32 -4.44 0.03
CA ILE A 108 11.90 -5.57 -0.82
C ILE A 108 11.52 -6.78 0.05
N ARG A 109 12.34 -7.11 1.07
CA ARG A 109 12.04 -8.19 2.02
C ARG A 109 10.77 -7.94 2.81
N SER A 110 10.55 -6.71 3.24
CA SER A 110 9.31 -6.31 3.94
C SER A 110 8.09 -6.62 3.08
N GLY A 111 8.09 -6.21 1.80
CA GLY A 111 6.98 -6.49 0.91
C GLY A 111 6.74 -7.96 0.63
N ILE A 112 7.81 -8.76 0.51
CA ILE A 112 7.67 -10.22 0.37
C ILE A 112 7.06 -10.81 1.65
N GLY A 113 7.50 -10.33 2.82
CA GLY A 113 6.94 -10.74 4.12
C GLY A 113 5.44 -10.43 4.21
N ASP A 114 5.06 -9.23 3.79
CA ASP A 114 3.67 -8.79 3.72
C ASP A 114 2.83 -9.68 2.78
N MET A 115 3.36 -10.02 1.61
CA MET A 115 2.68 -10.96 0.72
C MET A 115 2.58 -12.37 1.33
N LEU A 116 3.63 -12.88 1.99
CA LEU A 116 3.60 -14.19 2.63
C LEU A 116 2.60 -14.27 3.78
N ALA A 117 2.39 -13.18 4.51
CA ALA A 117 1.38 -13.09 5.57
C ALA A 117 -0.05 -13.37 5.04
N LYS A 118 -0.29 -13.18 3.75
CA LYS A 118 -1.60 -13.48 3.12
C LYS A 118 -2.00 -14.95 3.19
N TYR A 119 -1.06 -15.88 3.33
CA TYR A 119 -1.41 -17.29 3.61
C TYR A 119 -2.18 -17.42 4.91
N VAL A 120 -1.72 -16.74 5.95
CA VAL A 120 -2.35 -16.78 7.28
C VAL A 120 -3.65 -15.99 7.26
N SER A 121 -3.63 -14.76 6.73
CA SER A 121 -4.82 -13.89 6.72
C SER A 121 -5.99 -14.50 5.94
N LEU A 122 -5.75 -15.18 4.82
CA LEU A 122 -6.80 -15.89 4.09
C LEU A 122 -7.38 -17.06 4.88
N ALA A 123 -6.56 -17.80 5.63
CA ALA A 123 -7.02 -18.87 6.49
C ALA A 123 -7.86 -18.31 7.65
N GLU A 124 -7.39 -17.26 8.31
CA GLU A 124 -8.13 -16.57 9.37
C GLU A 124 -9.47 -16.02 8.88
N TRP A 125 -9.53 -15.45 7.68
CA TRP A 125 -10.76 -14.97 7.08
C TRP A 125 -11.75 -16.12 6.87
N LYS A 126 -11.27 -17.26 6.39
CA LYS A 126 -12.14 -18.44 6.22
C LYS A 126 -12.65 -18.96 7.57
N ILE A 127 -11.79 -18.96 8.60
CA ILE A 127 -12.17 -19.35 9.96
C ILE A 127 -13.22 -18.40 10.53
N ALA A 128 -13.00 -17.07 10.40
CA ALA A 128 -13.95 -16.06 10.85
C ALA A 128 -15.32 -16.21 10.16
N HIS A 129 -15.33 -16.51 8.86
CA HIS A 129 -16.57 -16.83 8.16
C HIS A 129 -17.29 -18.03 8.74
N ILE A 130 -16.57 -19.14 9.00
CA ILE A 130 -17.18 -20.39 9.48
C ILE A 130 -17.68 -20.24 10.93
N ILE A 131 -16.90 -19.57 11.78
CA ILE A 131 -17.20 -19.49 13.23
C ILE A 131 -18.09 -18.31 13.57
N LEU A 132 -17.86 -17.15 12.96
CA LEU A 132 -18.50 -15.88 13.31
C LEU A 132 -19.55 -15.43 12.28
N GLY A 133 -19.66 -16.11 11.14
CA GLY A 133 -20.55 -15.71 10.06
C GLY A 133 -20.11 -14.44 9.32
N GLU A 134 -18.83 -14.05 9.42
CA GLU A 134 -18.31 -12.88 8.70
C GLU A 134 -18.41 -13.07 7.18
N TYR A 135 -18.50 -11.95 6.47
CA TYR A 135 -18.48 -11.97 5.01
C TYR A 135 -17.21 -12.64 4.48
N TYR A 136 -17.36 -13.51 3.51
CA TYR A 136 -16.26 -14.15 2.80
C TYR A 136 -16.60 -14.27 1.32
N CYS A 137 -15.64 -13.94 0.46
CA CYS A 137 -15.78 -14.05 -0.98
C CYS A 137 -14.65 -14.90 -1.58
N GLU A 138 -14.98 -16.07 -2.09
CA GLU A 138 -14.01 -16.98 -2.70
C GLU A 138 -13.29 -16.36 -3.91
N LYS A 139 -13.98 -15.50 -4.69
CA LYS A 139 -13.35 -14.80 -5.83
C LYS A 139 -12.26 -13.82 -5.36
N VAL A 140 -12.54 -13.04 -4.32
CA VAL A 140 -11.57 -12.11 -3.72
C VAL A 140 -10.40 -12.88 -3.13
N ALA A 141 -10.67 -13.94 -2.36
CA ALA A 141 -9.62 -14.82 -1.83
C ALA A 141 -8.77 -15.45 -2.95
N GLY A 142 -9.40 -15.81 -4.07
CA GLY A 142 -8.74 -16.32 -5.26
C GLY A 142 -7.76 -15.33 -5.89
N LEU A 143 -8.12 -14.05 -5.96
CA LEU A 143 -7.22 -12.99 -6.45
C LEU A 143 -5.96 -12.88 -5.59
N VAL A 144 -6.12 -12.90 -4.27
CA VAL A 144 -4.99 -12.82 -3.33
C VAL A 144 -4.10 -14.06 -3.44
N ARG A 145 -4.70 -15.26 -3.54
CA ARG A 145 -3.93 -16.50 -3.74
C ARG A 145 -3.14 -16.50 -5.05
N GLU A 146 -3.72 -15.96 -6.12
CA GLU A 146 -3.03 -15.82 -7.40
C GLU A 146 -1.86 -14.85 -7.30
N ALA A 147 -2.07 -13.67 -6.72
CA ALA A 147 -1.03 -12.67 -6.48
C ALA A 147 0.14 -13.27 -5.66
N LEU A 148 -0.19 -13.96 -4.57
CA LEU A 148 0.77 -14.63 -3.71
C LEU A 148 1.57 -15.71 -4.45
N ARG A 149 0.91 -16.55 -5.25
CA ARG A 149 1.56 -17.61 -6.04
C ARG A 149 2.53 -17.00 -7.04
N ARG A 150 2.17 -15.92 -7.72
CA ARG A 150 3.08 -15.20 -8.64
C ARG A 150 4.32 -14.69 -7.91
N CYS A 151 4.16 -14.03 -6.76
CA CYS A 151 5.30 -13.57 -5.96
C CYS A 151 6.22 -14.72 -5.55
N VAL A 152 5.67 -15.81 -5.02
CA VAL A 152 6.46 -16.96 -4.56
C VAL A 152 7.18 -17.66 -5.72
N SER A 153 6.56 -17.77 -6.90
CA SER A 153 7.20 -18.39 -8.08
C SER A 153 8.42 -17.61 -8.58
N GLN A 154 8.53 -16.34 -8.25
CA GLN A 154 9.63 -15.46 -8.67
C GLN A 154 10.77 -15.34 -7.65
N THR A 155 10.80 -16.15 -6.59
CA THR A 155 11.75 -16.02 -5.47
C THR A 155 13.21 -15.89 -5.90
N GLN A 156 13.66 -16.68 -6.87
CA GLN A 156 15.04 -16.60 -7.36
C GLN A 156 15.33 -15.30 -8.13
N GLY A 157 14.37 -14.82 -8.93
CA GLY A 157 14.46 -13.54 -9.62
C GLY A 157 14.50 -12.38 -8.63
N ILE A 158 13.65 -12.42 -7.61
CA ILE A 158 13.61 -11.40 -6.54
C ILE A 158 14.96 -11.29 -5.82
N VAL A 159 15.60 -12.43 -5.50
CA VAL A 159 16.94 -12.44 -4.86
C VAL A 159 17.99 -11.79 -5.75
N ARG A 160 17.90 -11.99 -7.06
CA ARG A 160 18.80 -11.36 -8.05
C ARG A 160 18.40 -9.93 -8.43
N ARG A 161 17.28 -9.42 -7.87
CA ARG A 161 16.71 -8.12 -8.22
C ARG A 161 16.34 -8.00 -9.70
N ASP A 162 15.88 -9.08 -10.28
CA ASP A 162 15.36 -9.09 -11.64
C ASP A 162 14.17 -8.16 -11.74
N PRO A 163 14.17 -7.18 -12.67
CA PRO A 163 13.08 -6.19 -12.78
C PRO A 163 11.69 -6.83 -12.96
N ASP A 164 11.58 -7.89 -13.76
CA ASP A 164 10.30 -8.57 -13.99
C ASP A 164 9.80 -9.29 -12.72
N ALA A 165 10.73 -9.89 -11.96
CA ALA A 165 10.37 -10.51 -10.68
C ALA A 165 9.94 -9.48 -9.64
N ILE A 166 10.60 -8.32 -9.59
CA ILE A 166 10.23 -7.21 -8.70
C ILE A 166 8.89 -6.59 -9.13
N ALA A 167 8.64 -6.45 -10.44
CA ALA A 167 7.35 -6.03 -10.96
C ALA A 167 6.22 -6.98 -10.50
N ALA A 168 6.44 -8.30 -10.57
CA ALA A 168 5.46 -9.28 -10.11
C ALA A 168 5.13 -9.14 -8.61
N VAL A 169 6.10 -8.73 -7.77
CA VAL A 169 5.84 -8.41 -6.36
C VAL A 169 4.96 -7.17 -6.23
N MET A 170 5.28 -6.09 -6.95
CA MET A 170 4.48 -4.85 -6.91
C MET A 170 3.05 -5.08 -7.40
N ASP A 171 2.88 -5.81 -8.50
CA ASP A 171 1.56 -6.20 -9.03
C ASP A 171 0.77 -7.03 -8.02
N GLY A 172 1.44 -7.97 -7.35
CA GLY A 172 0.84 -8.78 -6.30
C GLY A 172 0.33 -7.95 -5.13
N MET A 173 1.11 -6.95 -4.71
CA MET A 173 0.72 -6.01 -3.66
C MET A 173 -0.47 -5.15 -4.08
N CYS A 174 -0.47 -4.63 -5.30
CA CYS A 174 -1.61 -3.87 -5.83
C CYS A 174 -2.88 -4.73 -5.88
N LEU A 175 -2.78 -5.98 -6.33
CA LEU A 175 -3.91 -6.91 -6.34
C LEU A 175 -4.41 -7.22 -4.93
N SER A 176 -3.52 -7.37 -3.95
CA SER A 176 -3.89 -7.56 -2.55
C SER A 176 -4.64 -6.34 -2.01
N GLY A 177 -4.14 -5.13 -2.24
CA GLY A 177 -4.82 -3.89 -1.84
C GLY A 177 -6.20 -3.72 -2.48
N ILE A 178 -6.33 -4.04 -3.78
CA ILE A 178 -7.62 -4.04 -4.48
C ILE A 178 -8.57 -5.09 -3.88
N ALA A 179 -8.07 -6.28 -3.59
CA ALA A 179 -8.86 -7.34 -2.96
C ALA A 179 -9.37 -6.91 -1.57
N ALA A 180 -8.54 -6.20 -0.78
CA ALA A 180 -8.94 -5.64 0.49
C ALA A 180 -10.10 -4.66 0.35
N ASN A 181 -10.13 -3.82 -0.69
CA ASN A 181 -11.24 -2.89 -0.95
C ASN A 181 -12.55 -3.64 -1.21
N TYR A 182 -12.52 -4.77 -1.92
CA TYR A 182 -13.69 -5.62 -2.17
C TYR A 182 -14.10 -6.45 -0.96
N ALA A 183 -13.18 -6.81 -0.10
CA ALA A 183 -13.48 -7.52 1.14
C ALA A 183 -14.13 -6.60 2.19
N GLY A 184 -14.01 -5.30 2.02
CA GLY A 184 -14.41 -4.29 2.98
C GLY A 184 -13.34 -4.10 4.07
N LEU A 185 -13.62 -3.21 5.03
CA LEU A 185 -12.69 -2.90 6.13
C LEU A 185 -12.57 -4.04 7.16
N THR A 186 -13.24 -5.16 6.92
CA THR A 186 -13.09 -6.34 7.75
C THR A 186 -11.76 -7.01 7.44
N ARG A 187 -10.99 -7.11 8.39
CA ARG A 187 -9.70 -7.67 8.70
C ARG A 187 -8.93 -8.60 7.78
N PRO A 188 -9.50 -9.45 6.92
CA PRO A 188 -8.79 -10.69 6.65
C PRO A 188 -7.75 -10.60 5.56
N VAL A 189 -7.79 -9.58 4.73
CA VAL A 189 -6.88 -9.46 3.60
C VAL A 189 -5.69 -8.58 3.94
N SER A 190 -5.77 -7.82 5.03
CA SER A 190 -4.70 -6.90 5.43
C SER A 190 -3.69 -7.51 6.40
N GLY A 191 -4.00 -8.60 7.02
CA GLY A 191 -3.08 -9.25 7.99
C GLY A 191 -3.01 -8.50 9.32
#